data_28951b383e5c7897b56561f4ead1e7c7
#
_entry.id   28951b383e5c7897b56561f4ead1e7c7
#
_cell.length_a   1.000
_cell.length_b   1.000
_cell.length_c   1.000
_cell.angle_alpha   90.00
_cell.angle_beta   90.00
_cell.angle_gamma   90.00
#
_symmetry.space_group_name_H-M   'P 1'
#
loop_
_entity.id
_entity.type
_entity.pdbx_description
1 polymer ?
#
loop_
_entity_poly.entity_id
_entity_poly.type
_entity_poly.pdbx_seq_one_letter_code
_entity_poly.pdbx_strand_id
1 'polypeptide(L)'
;SAKNAHAEGNTTIVENTGENGHAEGLNTIVRAKNAHSEGNNTLVAGENGHAEGYKSQATSTNTHAEGNTTQATGENSHSEGYKSQATSTNTHAEGNHTIAAGENSHTEGAETSVYSPYAHAEGNTNTINTWSDSSHIEGSNNRISFSKSSHVEGDNNVNGGNIGIITNSHYSHVEGLNNKNYAINSHVEGKDTYNFGKESHIEGVGHLTYAYTSHIEGYANTIGKSIGDTKYVHVGGNEN
;
A
#
# COMPACT_ATOMS: atom_id res chain seq x y z
N SER A 1 11.31 -10.51 39.27
CA SER A 1 9.98 -10.48 38.65
C SER A 1 9.53 -9.05 38.48
N ALA A 2 8.91 -8.75 37.38
CA ALA A 2 8.33 -7.44 37.14
C ALA A 2 7.22 -7.12 38.17
N LYS A 3 7.04 -5.84 38.50
CA LYS A 3 6.02 -5.39 39.42
C LYS A 3 4.65 -5.48 38.74
N ASN A 4 3.64 -6.00 39.51
CA ASN A 4 2.26 -6.19 39.03
C ASN A 4 2.14 -7.01 37.72
N ALA A 5 3.09 -7.91 37.47
CA ALA A 5 3.07 -8.74 36.27
C ALA A 5 2.30 -10.03 36.48
N HIS A 6 1.65 -10.52 35.44
CA HIS A 6 0.94 -11.79 35.40
C HIS A 6 1.46 -12.66 34.24
N ALA A 7 1.72 -13.94 34.52
CA ALA A 7 2.08 -14.91 33.49
C ALA A 7 1.35 -16.23 33.77
N GLU A 8 0.56 -16.70 32.77
CA GLU A 8 -0.21 -17.94 32.87
C GLU A 8 -0.05 -18.79 31.60
N GLY A 9 0.22 -20.08 31.78
CA GLY A 9 0.35 -21.03 30.68
C GLY A 9 1.68 -21.77 30.66
N ASN A 10 2.06 -22.26 29.49
CA ASN A 10 3.26 -23.05 29.30
C ASN A 10 4.38 -22.25 28.66
N THR A 11 5.49 -22.07 29.35
CA THR A 11 6.66 -21.29 28.87
C THR A 11 6.31 -19.80 28.62
N THR A 12 5.37 -19.25 29.41
CA THR A 12 5.04 -17.83 29.39
C THR A 12 6.01 -17.03 30.23
N ILE A 13 6.43 -15.87 29.77
CA ILE A 13 7.44 -15.05 30.44
C ILE A 13 7.02 -13.57 30.44
N VAL A 14 6.97 -12.96 31.63
CA VAL A 14 7.05 -11.51 31.77
C VAL A 14 8.43 -11.16 32.32
N GLU A 15 9.27 -10.57 31.51
CA GLU A 15 10.63 -10.17 31.87
C GLU A 15 10.65 -9.04 32.92
N ASN A 16 11.78 -8.77 33.56
CA ASN A 16 11.88 -7.79 34.64
C ASN A 16 11.50 -6.35 34.21
N THR A 17 11.58 -6.04 32.96
CA THR A 17 11.16 -4.76 32.35
C THR A 17 9.66 -4.66 32.09
N GLY A 18 8.93 -5.77 32.15
CA GLY A 18 7.49 -5.86 31.87
C GLY A 18 6.60 -5.46 33.06
N GLU A 19 6.82 -4.30 33.70
CA GLU A 19 5.94 -3.78 34.74
C GLU A 19 4.49 -3.66 34.25
N ASN A 20 3.51 -4.15 35.00
CA ASN A 20 2.10 -4.29 34.60
C ASN A 20 1.88 -5.14 33.34
N GLY A 21 2.83 -6.00 33.00
CA GLY A 21 2.72 -6.87 31.83
C GLY A 21 1.85 -8.08 32.08
N HIS A 22 1.13 -8.52 31.05
CA HIS A 22 0.32 -9.74 31.06
C HIS A 22 0.77 -10.67 29.92
N ALA A 23 1.06 -11.92 30.26
CA ALA A 23 1.40 -12.96 29.28
C ALA A 23 0.55 -14.21 29.52
N GLU A 24 -0.17 -14.70 28.50
CA GLU A 24 -1.02 -15.88 28.60
C GLU A 24 -0.86 -16.82 27.39
N GLY A 25 -0.78 -18.15 27.62
CA GLY A 25 -0.78 -19.14 26.56
C GLY A 25 0.46 -20.02 26.47
N LEU A 26 0.99 -20.24 25.26
CA LEU A 26 2.15 -21.10 25.01
C LEU A 26 3.30 -20.29 24.38
N ASN A 27 4.46 -20.27 25.04
CA ASN A 27 5.64 -19.52 24.58
C ASN A 27 5.38 -18.03 24.33
N THR A 28 4.57 -17.39 25.18
CA THR A 28 4.30 -15.97 25.11
C THR A 28 5.31 -15.16 25.91
N ILE A 29 5.74 -14.02 25.38
CA ILE A 29 6.79 -13.20 26.00
C ILE A 29 6.36 -11.74 26.06
N VAL A 30 6.42 -11.13 27.25
CA VAL A 30 6.27 -9.70 27.47
C VAL A 30 7.59 -9.12 28.00
N ARG A 31 8.15 -8.12 27.32
CA ARG A 31 9.40 -7.43 27.65
C ARG A 31 9.22 -5.99 28.10
N ALA A 32 8.09 -5.38 27.77
CA ALA A 32 7.87 -3.95 28.00
C ALA A 32 6.74 -3.68 28.99
N LYS A 33 6.67 -2.44 29.49
CA LYS A 33 5.64 -2.00 30.43
C LYS A 33 4.27 -1.93 29.78
N ASN A 34 3.23 -2.20 30.61
CA ASN A 34 1.84 -2.09 30.19
C ASN A 34 1.50 -2.90 28.94
N ALA A 35 2.22 -4.00 28.72
CA ALA A 35 2.14 -4.80 27.51
C ALA A 35 1.32 -6.08 27.75
N HIS A 36 0.63 -6.53 26.70
CA HIS A 36 -0.20 -7.74 26.72
C HIS A 36 0.19 -8.68 25.58
N SER A 37 0.44 -9.95 25.93
CA SER A 37 0.77 -10.99 24.95
C SER A 37 -0.06 -12.25 25.23
N GLU A 38 -0.89 -12.66 24.24
CA GLU A 38 -1.76 -13.83 24.38
C GLU A 38 -1.65 -14.76 23.18
N GLY A 39 -1.73 -16.07 23.40
CA GLY A 39 -1.79 -17.06 22.32
C GLY A 39 -0.60 -18.01 22.26
N ASN A 40 -0.03 -18.22 21.05
CA ASN A 40 1.03 -19.20 20.83
C ASN A 40 2.23 -18.58 20.09
N ASN A 41 3.39 -18.55 20.75
CA ASN A 41 4.62 -17.91 20.26
C ASN A 41 4.49 -16.41 20.00
N THR A 42 3.73 -15.69 20.79
CA THR A 42 3.55 -14.24 20.67
C THR A 42 4.61 -13.47 21.45
N LEU A 43 4.97 -12.29 20.97
CA LEU A 43 5.98 -11.42 21.55
C LEU A 43 5.52 -9.98 21.61
N VAL A 44 5.57 -9.38 22.81
CA VAL A 44 5.47 -7.94 22.98
C VAL A 44 6.75 -7.37 23.58
N ALA A 45 7.43 -6.52 22.83
CA ALA A 45 8.65 -5.84 23.27
C ALA A 45 8.51 -4.31 23.34
N GLY A 46 7.42 -3.76 22.80
CA GLY A 46 7.07 -2.34 22.86
C GLY A 46 6.23 -1.97 24.06
N GLU A 47 6.47 -0.79 24.64
CA GLU A 47 5.62 -0.25 25.72
C GLU A 47 4.19 0.00 25.22
N ASN A 48 3.18 -0.34 26.01
CA ASN A 48 1.76 -0.33 25.65
C ASN A 48 1.44 -1.19 24.41
N GLY A 49 2.25 -2.22 24.16
CA GLY A 49 2.06 -3.13 23.04
C GLY A 49 1.05 -4.24 23.35
N HIS A 50 0.38 -4.72 22.29
CA HIS A 50 -0.53 -5.86 22.34
C HIS A 50 -0.21 -6.85 21.22
N ALA A 51 -0.06 -8.13 21.54
CA ALA A 51 0.08 -9.20 20.54
C ALA A 51 -0.81 -10.38 20.88
N GLU A 52 -1.67 -10.80 19.96
CA GLU A 52 -2.59 -11.90 20.11
C GLU A 52 -2.56 -12.87 18.92
N GLY A 53 -2.74 -14.17 19.20
CA GLY A 53 -2.89 -15.21 18.18
C GLY A 53 -1.69 -16.13 18.04
N TYR A 54 -1.23 -16.38 16.80
CA TYR A 54 -0.13 -17.29 16.50
C TYR A 54 1.06 -16.56 15.88
N LYS A 55 2.21 -16.56 16.56
CA LYS A 55 3.46 -15.90 16.11
C LYS A 55 3.32 -14.39 15.83
N SER A 56 2.35 -13.73 16.46
CA SER A 56 2.18 -12.29 16.35
C SER A 56 3.23 -11.53 17.16
N GLN A 57 3.71 -10.40 16.65
CA GLN A 57 4.78 -9.61 17.25
C GLN A 57 4.44 -8.12 17.29
N ALA A 58 4.44 -7.52 18.47
CA ALA A 58 4.27 -6.10 18.73
C ALA A 58 5.57 -5.55 19.36
N THR A 59 6.46 -4.93 18.59
CA THR A 59 7.84 -4.70 19.03
C THR A 59 8.21 -3.25 19.28
N SER A 60 7.40 -2.29 18.85
CA SER A 60 7.57 -0.86 19.13
C SER A 60 6.49 -0.33 20.08
N THR A 61 6.61 0.91 20.52
CA THR A 61 5.66 1.57 21.42
C THR A 61 4.28 1.74 20.76
N ASN A 62 3.22 1.49 21.54
CA ASN A 62 1.83 1.61 21.12
C ASN A 62 1.49 0.76 19.88
N THR A 63 1.99 -0.47 19.81
CA THR A 63 1.75 -1.37 18.70
C THR A 63 0.68 -2.41 19.00
N HIS A 64 -0.07 -2.80 17.97
CA HIS A 64 -1.05 -3.87 18.04
C HIS A 64 -0.81 -4.88 16.92
N ALA A 65 -0.66 -6.16 17.27
CA ALA A 65 -0.48 -7.25 16.31
C ALA A 65 -1.43 -8.40 16.64
N GLU A 66 -2.44 -8.64 15.79
CA GLU A 66 -3.45 -9.67 16.01
C GLU A 66 -3.56 -10.61 14.81
N GLY A 67 -3.61 -11.93 15.06
CA GLY A 67 -3.85 -12.92 14.02
C GLY A 67 -2.77 -13.99 13.90
N ASN A 68 -2.37 -14.31 12.66
CA ASN A 68 -1.40 -15.36 12.39
C ASN A 68 -0.15 -14.82 11.70
N THR A 69 0.96 -14.79 12.41
CA THR A 69 2.27 -14.33 11.91
C THR A 69 2.27 -12.83 11.56
N THR A 70 1.48 -12.03 12.26
CA THR A 70 1.41 -10.59 12.08
C THR A 70 2.56 -9.85 12.76
N GLN A 71 2.96 -8.73 12.23
CA GLN A 71 4.07 -7.94 12.74
C GLN A 71 3.72 -6.44 12.77
N ALA A 72 3.64 -5.87 13.98
CA ALA A 72 3.55 -4.44 14.20
C ALA A 72 4.88 -3.95 14.79
N THR A 73 5.74 -3.40 13.94
CA THR A 73 7.12 -3.02 14.30
C THR A 73 7.41 -1.52 14.20
N GLY A 74 6.53 -0.75 13.58
CA GLY A 74 6.57 0.71 13.61
C GLY A 74 5.90 1.28 14.86
N GLU A 75 6.32 2.41 15.37
CA GLU A 75 5.65 3.10 16.47
C GLU A 75 4.20 3.47 16.10
N ASN A 76 3.24 3.29 17.00
CA ASN A 76 1.81 3.50 16.78
C ASN A 76 1.24 2.70 15.59
N SER A 77 1.78 1.51 15.33
CA SER A 77 1.33 0.69 14.20
C SER A 77 0.35 -0.41 14.62
N HIS A 78 -0.51 -0.78 13.67
CA HIS A 78 -1.48 -1.86 13.80
C HIS A 78 -1.32 -2.87 12.66
N SER A 79 -1.29 -4.16 13.00
CA SER A 79 -1.22 -5.25 12.01
C SER A 79 -2.19 -6.37 12.37
N GLU A 80 -3.14 -6.67 11.48
CA GLU A 80 -4.17 -7.69 11.71
C GLU A 80 -4.29 -8.67 10.54
N GLY A 81 -4.60 -9.95 10.83
CA GLY A 81 -4.92 -10.97 9.85
C GLY A 81 -3.87 -12.05 9.67
N TYR A 82 -3.49 -12.38 8.44
CA TYR A 82 -2.52 -13.43 8.13
C TYR A 82 -1.27 -12.86 7.44
N LYS A 83 -0.12 -12.94 8.12
CA LYS A 83 1.18 -12.45 7.64
C LYS A 83 1.20 -10.96 7.26
N SER A 84 0.33 -10.17 7.85
CA SER A 84 0.31 -8.73 7.66
C SER A 84 1.46 -8.06 8.41
N GLN A 85 2.00 -6.98 7.86
CA GLN A 85 3.15 -6.28 8.39
C GLN A 85 2.95 -4.76 8.38
N ALA A 86 2.97 -4.14 9.55
CA ALA A 86 2.95 -2.70 9.74
C ALA A 86 4.31 -2.25 10.29
N THR A 87 5.21 -1.77 9.41
CA THR A 87 6.64 -1.68 9.71
C THR A 87 7.17 -0.28 9.92
N SER A 88 6.42 0.75 9.57
CA SER A 88 6.77 2.15 9.79
C SER A 88 5.84 2.83 10.81
N THR A 89 6.16 4.04 11.22
CA THR A 89 5.39 4.83 12.19
C THR A 89 3.99 5.15 11.66
N ASN A 90 2.98 5.02 12.54
CA ASN A 90 1.57 5.31 12.25
C ASN A 90 1.03 4.51 11.06
N THR A 91 1.41 3.23 10.92
CA THR A 91 0.95 2.38 9.83
C THR A 91 -0.14 1.42 10.25
N HIS A 92 -1.02 1.08 9.29
CA HIS A 92 -2.06 0.09 9.46
C HIS A 92 -1.97 -0.94 8.32
N ALA A 93 -1.91 -2.22 8.67
CA ALA A 93 -1.90 -3.33 7.71
C ALA A 93 -2.94 -4.39 8.12
N GLU A 94 -3.99 -4.55 7.32
CA GLU A 94 -5.07 -5.50 7.60
C GLU A 94 -5.29 -6.45 6.41
N GLY A 95 -5.44 -7.75 6.70
CA GLY A 95 -5.81 -8.74 5.69
C GLY A 95 -4.83 -9.89 5.53
N ASN A 96 -4.56 -10.31 4.28
CA ASN A 96 -3.74 -11.46 3.96
C ASN A 96 -2.48 -11.04 3.19
N HIS A 97 -1.30 -11.20 3.79
CA HIS A 97 -0.02 -10.77 3.20
C HIS A 97 0.04 -9.28 2.84
N THR A 98 -0.51 -8.41 3.68
CA THR A 98 -0.46 -6.96 3.47
C THR A 98 0.81 -6.34 4.08
N ILE A 99 1.34 -5.31 3.44
CA ILE A 99 2.55 -4.60 3.91
C ILE A 99 2.34 -3.10 3.91
N ALA A 100 2.31 -2.48 5.10
CA ALA A 100 2.33 -1.04 5.28
C ALA A 100 3.73 -0.60 5.76
N ALA A 101 4.56 -0.15 4.84
CA ALA A 101 5.96 0.21 5.09
C ALA A 101 6.28 1.70 4.84
N GLY A 102 5.36 2.46 4.28
CA GLY A 102 5.45 3.92 4.23
C GLY A 102 4.93 4.55 5.52
N GLU A 103 5.56 5.59 6.04
CA GLU A 103 5.08 6.32 7.21
C GLU A 103 3.65 6.86 6.98
N ASN A 104 2.76 6.76 7.97
CA ASN A 104 1.35 7.16 7.86
C ASN A 104 0.60 6.48 6.70
N SER A 105 0.97 5.24 6.37
CA SER A 105 0.32 4.49 5.29
C SER A 105 -0.68 3.46 5.80
N HIS A 106 -1.62 3.09 4.93
CA HIS A 106 -2.64 2.08 5.18
C HIS A 106 -2.67 1.06 4.04
N THR A 107 -2.77 -0.23 4.40
CA THR A 107 -3.02 -1.32 3.45
C THR A 107 -4.13 -2.23 3.94
N GLU A 108 -5.04 -2.58 3.03
CA GLU A 108 -6.13 -3.50 3.31
C GLU A 108 -6.31 -4.53 2.17
N GLY A 109 -6.75 -5.75 2.51
CA GLY A 109 -7.12 -6.78 1.53
C GLY A 109 -6.14 -7.94 1.42
N ALA A 110 -5.75 -8.32 0.19
CA ALA A 110 -4.87 -9.46 -0.05
C ALA A 110 -3.66 -9.09 -0.92
N GLU A 111 -2.46 -9.47 -0.48
CA GLU A 111 -1.20 -9.25 -1.23
C GLU A 111 -0.95 -7.78 -1.60
N THR A 112 -1.50 -6.86 -0.81
CA THR A 112 -1.41 -5.42 -1.04
C THR A 112 -0.21 -4.80 -0.30
N SER A 113 0.53 -3.91 -0.95
CA SER A 113 1.76 -3.34 -0.38
C SER A 113 1.90 -1.84 -0.62
N VAL A 114 2.23 -1.08 0.42
CA VAL A 114 2.52 0.35 0.37
C VAL A 114 3.90 0.64 0.93
N TYR A 115 4.78 1.21 0.11
CA TYR A 115 6.15 1.60 0.47
C TYR A 115 6.38 3.11 0.51
N SER A 116 5.38 3.90 0.17
CA SER A 116 5.45 5.37 0.19
C SER A 116 4.64 5.97 1.35
N PRO A 117 5.08 7.09 1.92
CA PRO A 117 4.36 7.75 3.00
C PRO A 117 3.03 8.36 2.56
N TYR A 118 2.09 8.48 3.52
CA TYR A 118 0.75 9.06 3.33
C TYR A 118 -0.05 8.40 2.21
N ALA A 119 0.24 7.13 1.90
CA ALA A 119 -0.41 6.42 0.80
C ALA A 119 -1.36 5.33 1.32
N HIS A 120 -2.37 5.01 0.53
CA HIS A 120 -3.38 4.02 0.84
C HIS A 120 -3.56 3.04 -0.32
N ALA A 121 -3.60 1.75 -0.03
CA ALA A 121 -3.92 0.73 -1.01
C ALA A 121 -4.89 -0.31 -0.46
N GLU A 122 -5.96 -0.57 -1.21
CA GLU A 122 -7.04 -1.47 -0.87
C GLU A 122 -7.31 -2.46 -1.99
N GLY A 123 -7.74 -3.68 -1.65
CA GLY A 123 -8.16 -4.70 -2.61
C GLY A 123 -7.21 -5.89 -2.74
N ASN A 124 -6.84 -6.27 -3.97
CA ASN A 124 -6.06 -7.49 -4.20
C ASN A 124 -4.81 -7.23 -5.05
N THR A 125 -3.65 -7.64 -4.58
CA THR A 125 -2.36 -7.58 -5.33
C THR A 125 -2.00 -6.16 -5.79
N ASN A 126 -2.37 -5.15 -5.02
CA ASN A 126 -2.07 -3.75 -5.32
C ASN A 126 -0.71 -3.32 -4.75
N THR A 127 0.02 -2.48 -5.47
CA THR A 127 1.33 -2.01 -5.00
C THR A 127 1.54 -0.52 -5.21
N ILE A 128 1.81 0.22 -4.13
CA ILE A 128 2.33 1.59 -4.18
C ILE A 128 3.82 1.55 -3.85
N ASN A 129 4.67 1.76 -4.85
CA ASN A 129 6.11 1.76 -4.68
C ASN A 129 6.63 3.07 -4.08
N THR A 130 7.89 3.09 -3.69
CA THR A 130 8.59 4.29 -3.19
C THR A 130 8.49 5.48 -4.15
N TRP A 131 8.60 6.71 -3.61
CA TRP A 131 8.46 7.98 -4.34
C TRP A 131 7.05 8.21 -4.94
N SER A 132 6.03 7.58 -4.32
CA SER A 132 4.61 7.71 -4.72
C SER A 132 3.76 8.25 -3.56
N ASP A 133 4.28 9.26 -2.87
CA ASP A 133 3.68 9.81 -1.66
C ASP A 133 2.25 10.32 -1.91
N SER A 134 1.38 10.20 -0.92
CA SER A 134 0.00 10.68 -0.96
C SER A 134 -0.83 10.08 -2.11
N SER A 135 -0.53 8.86 -2.50
CA SER A 135 -1.23 8.16 -3.58
C SER A 135 -2.23 7.14 -3.05
N HIS A 136 -3.24 6.83 -3.86
CA HIS A 136 -4.29 5.88 -3.54
C HIS A 136 -4.46 4.83 -4.64
N ILE A 137 -4.62 3.57 -4.25
CA ILE A 137 -5.01 2.46 -5.14
C ILE A 137 -6.22 1.74 -4.58
N GLU A 138 -7.18 1.45 -5.46
CA GLU A 138 -8.31 0.57 -5.19
C GLU A 138 -8.48 -0.45 -6.33
N GLY A 139 -8.95 -1.67 -5.99
CA GLY A 139 -9.25 -2.71 -6.99
C GLY A 139 -8.25 -3.87 -7.00
N SER A 140 -7.83 -4.31 -8.19
CA SER A 140 -7.02 -5.52 -8.32
C SER A 140 -5.80 -5.34 -9.23
N ASN A 141 -4.64 -5.85 -8.79
CA ASN A 141 -3.43 -5.92 -9.59
C ASN A 141 -2.96 -4.56 -10.16
N ASN A 142 -3.23 -3.47 -9.43
CA ASN A 142 -2.84 -2.12 -9.82
C ASN A 142 -1.47 -1.74 -9.26
N ARG A 143 -0.77 -0.84 -9.94
CA ARG A 143 0.55 -0.36 -9.50
C ARG A 143 0.75 1.13 -9.70
N ILE A 144 1.21 1.81 -8.66
CA ILE A 144 1.75 3.18 -8.72
C ILE A 144 3.25 3.15 -8.45
N SER A 145 4.03 3.81 -9.30
CA SER A 145 5.49 3.91 -9.14
C SER A 145 5.99 5.29 -9.54
N PHE A 146 6.78 5.95 -8.68
CA PHE A 146 7.35 7.29 -8.94
C PHE A 146 6.30 8.35 -9.29
N SER A 147 5.10 8.27 -8.67
CA SER A 147 3.93 9.09 -9.03
C SER A 147 3.22 9.59 -7.79
N LYS A 148 3.52 10.81 -7.37
CA LYS A 148 2.93 11.43 -6.18
C LYS A 148 1.51 11.90 -6.43
N SER A 149 0.68 11.88 -5.39
CA SER A 149 -0.69 12.40 -5.40
C SER A 149 -1.52 11.86 -6.57
N SER A 150 -1.39 10.55 -6.78
CA SER A 150 -2.05 9.85 -7.88
C SER A 150 -3.12 8.90 -7.38
N HIS A 151 -4.18 8.73 -8.16
CA HIS A 151 -5.24 7.77 -7.89
C HIS A 151 -5.30 6.73 -9.00
N VAL A 152 -5.40 5.46 -8.63
CA VAL A 152 -5.57 4.34 -9.58
C VAL A 152 -6.68 3.43 -9.10
N GLU A 153 -7.68 3.22 -9.94
CA GLU A 153 -8.82 2.37 -9.65
C GLU A 153 -9.07 1.35 -10.77
N GLY A 154 -9.59 0.17 -10.42
CA GLY A 154 -9.95 -0.86 -11.38
C GLY A 154 -9.05 -2.08 -11.37
N ASP A 155 -8.71 -2.62 -12.56
CA ASP A 155 -7.94 -3.85 -12.65
C ASP A 155 -6.73 -3.72 -13.61
N ASN A 156 -5.58 -4.21 -13.15
CA ASN A 156 -4.34 -4.27 -13.92
C ASN A 156 -3.87 -2.92 -14.51
N ASN A 157 -4.11 -1.82 -13.80
CA ASN A 157 -3.65 -0.50 -14.22
C ASN A 157 -2.24 -0.19 -13.71
N VAL A 158 -1.47 0.56 -14.48
CA VAL A 158 -0.14 1.03 -14.11
C VAL A 158 -0.05 2.54 -14.26
N ASN A 159 0.30 3.23 -13.17
CA ASN A 159 0.59 4.65 -13.17
C ASN A 159 2.05 4.89 -12.78
N GLY A 160 2.82 5.52 -13.67
CA GLY A 160 4.23 5.84 -13.44
C GLY A 160 5.26 4.86 -14.00
N GLY A 161 6.53 5.21 -13.80
CA GLY A 161 7.67 4.66 -14.53
C GLY A 161 7.89 3.17 -14.45
N ASN A 162 8.32 2.62 -15.57
CA ASN A 162 8.94 1.32 -15.65
C ASN A 162 10.45 1.42 -15.35
N ILE A 163 11.07 0.34 -14.87
CA ILE A 163 12.52 0.28 -14.62
C ILE A 163 13.28 0.66 -15.90
N GLY A 164 13.89 1.86 -15.93
CA GLY A 164 14.71 2.34 -17.04
C GLY A 164 14.26 3.63 -17.71
N ILE A 165 13.01 4.07 -17.58
CA ILE A 165 12.55 5.39 -18.01
C ILE A 165 11.82 6.02 -16.82
N ILE A 166 12.45 7.01 -16.18
CA ILE A 166 11.83 7.77 -15.09
C ILE A 166 10.82 8.73 -15.73
N THR A 167 9.61 8.24 -15.93
CA THR A 167 8.46 9.08 -16.23
C THR A 167 7.63 9.20 -14.96
N ASN A 168 7.72 10.33 -14.31
CA ASN A 168 6.92 10.65 -13.13
C ASN A 168 5.50 10.97 -13.61
N SER A 169 4.51 10.19 -13.18
CA SER A 169 3.09 10.45 -13.53
C SER A 169 2.36 11.15 -12.38
N HIS A 170 2.98 12.20 -11.82
CA HIS A 170 2.39 12.93 -10.70
C HIS A 170 1.02 13.53 -11.03
N TYR A 171 0.14 13.65 -10.02
CA TYR A 171 -1.18 14.26 -10.12
C TYR A 171 -2.04 13.63 -11.22
N SER A 172 -2.01 12.30 -11.32
CA SER A 172 -2.73 11.57 -12.36
C SER A 172 -3.84 10.71 -11.78
N HIS A 173 -4.89 10.53 -12.56
CA HIS A 173 -5.97 9.59 -12.30
C HIS A 173 -5.97 8.52 -13.39
N VAL A 174 -6.05 7.25 -13.00
CA VAL A 174 -6.16 6.13 -13.93
C VAL A 174 -7.28 5.20 -13.46
N GLU A 175 -8.28 5.02 -14.30
CA GLU A 175 -9.44 4.19 -13.98
C GLU A 175 -9.72 3.17 -15.09
N GLY A 176 -10.20 1.98 -14.71
CA GLY A 176 -10.67 0.96 -15.63
C GLY A 176 -9.81 -0.29 -15.71
N LEU A 177 -9.56 -0.79 -16.92
CA LEU A 177 -8.91 -2.09 -17.13
C LEU A 177 -7.65 -1.98 -17.98
N ASN A 178 -6.52 -2.49 -17.48
CA ASN A 178 -5.28 -2.64 -18.22
C ASN A 178 -4.72 -1.34 -18.82
N ASN A 179 -4.95 -0.19 -18.17
CA ASN A 179 -4.44 1.10 -18.62
C ASN A 179 -3.00 1.33 -18.15
N LYS A 180 -2.21 2.04 -18.94
CA LYS A 180 -0.84 2.41 -18.60
C LYS A 180 -0.61 3.90 -18.80
N ASN A 181 -0.43 4.62 -17.71
CA ASN A 181 -0.16 6.04 -17.73
C ASN A 181 1.28 6.34 -17.32
N TYR A 182 2.01 7.00 -18.19
CA TYR A 182 3.40 7.43 -17.97
C TYR A 182 3.55 8.95 -18.00
N ALA A 183 2.44 9.66 -17.87
CA ALA A 183 2.40 11.10 -18.06
C ALA A 183 1.88 11.85 -16.81
N ILE A 184 2.38 13.05 -16.58
CA ILE A 184 1.96 13.92 -15.47
C ILE A 184 0.66 14.66 -15.79
N ASN A 185 -0.09 15.05 -14.76
CA ASN A 185 -1.32 15.83 -14.86
C ASN A 185 -2.31 15.24 -15.88
N SER A 186 -2.48 13.92 -15.86
CA SER A 186 -3.32 13.25 -16.84
C SER A 186 -4.45 12.44 -16.21
N HIS A 187 -5.54 12.32 -16.96
CA HIS A 187 -6.66 11.46 -16.65
C HIS A 187 -6.76 10.40 -17.75
N VAL A 188 -6.79 9.14 -17.35
CA VAL A 188 -6.94 7.99 -18.26
C VAL A 188 -8.07 7.11 -17.74
N GLU A 189 -9.14 7.03 -18.53
CA GLU A 189 -10.31 6.21 -18.20
C GLU A 189 -10.60 5.24 -19.37
N GLY A 190 -10.88 3.98 -19.04
CA GLY A 190 -11.29 3.01 -20.03
C GLY A 190 -10.54 1.70 -20.03
N LYS A 191 -10.15 1.21 -21.22
CA LYS A 191 -9.55 -0.11 -21.36
C LYS A 191 -8.39 -0.13 -22.36
N ASP A 192 -7.30 -0.84 -22.01
CA ASP A 192 -6.15 -1.07 -22.89
C ASP A 192 -5.50 0.23 -23.43
N THR A 193 -5.50 1.29 -22.64
CA THR A 193 -5.00 2.62 -23.04
C THR A 193 -3.57 2.87 -22.56
N TYR A 194 -2.74 3.44 -23.47
CA TYR A 194 -1.35 3.80 -23.19
C TYR A 194 -1.14 5.30 -23.36
N ASN A 195 -0.84 6.01 -22.27
CA ASN A 195 -0.60 7.45 -22.27
C ASN A 195 0.86 7.80 -21.97
N PHE A 196 1.50 8.50 -22.89
CA PHE A 196 2.82 9.13 -22.74
C PHE A 196 2.75 10.66 -22.86
N GLY A 197 1.59 11.21 -23.16
CA GLY A 197 1.35 12.64 -23.34
C GLY A 197 0.96 13.34 -22.06
N LYS A 198 1.66 14.40 -21.67
CA LYS A 198 1.35 15.19 -20.46
C LYS A 198 0.07 15.99 -20.62
N GLU A 199 -0.61 16.27 -19.50
CA GLU A 199 -1.80 17.12 -19.45
C GLU A 199 -2.91 16.60 -20.39
N SER A 200 -3.08 15.28 -20.44
CA SER A 200 -4.01 14.62 -21.35
C SER A 200 -5.22 14.07 -20.61
N HIS A 201 -6.38 14.15 -21.26
CA HIS A 201 -7.58 13.43 -20.89
C HIS A 201 -7.87 12.39 -21.98
N ILE A 202 -7.96 11.13 -21.57
CA ILE A 202 -8.15 10.00 -22.50
C ILE A 202 -9.27 9.13 -21.98
N GLU A 203 -10.30 8.92 -22.79
CA GLU A 203 -11.46 8.13 -22.47
C GLU A 203 -11.76 7.14 -23.60
N GLY A 204 -11.99 5.86 -23.27
CA GLY A 204 -12.40 4.85 -24.23
C GLY A 204 -11.53 3.60 -24.27
N VAL A 205 -11.28 3.03 -25.46
CA VAL A 205 -10.65 1.73 -25.59
C VAL A 205 -9.50 1.72 -26.61
N GLY A 206 -8.36 1.16 -26.20
CA GLY A 206 -7.24 0.87 -27.11
C GLY A 206 -6.47 2.09 -27.60
N HIS A 207 -6.43 3.18 -26.83
CA HIS A 207 -5.72 4.39 -27.25
C HIS A 207 -4.21 4.30 -27.01
N LEU A 208 -3.45 4.92 -27.90
CA LEU A 208 -2.02 5.16 -27.77
C LEU A 208 -1.72 6.64 -28.03
N THR A 209 -1.30 7.40 -27.00
CA THR A 209 -0.99 8.83 -27.19
C THR A 209 0.40 9.20 -26.70
N TYR A 210 1.07 10.03 -27.53
CA TYR A 210 2.28 10.77 -27.22
C TYR A 210 2.05 12.29 -27.22
N ALA A 211 0.83 12.73 -27.55
CA ALA A 211 0.48 14.15 -27.66
C ALA A 211 0.34 14.81 -26.30
N TYR A 212 0.82 16.05 -26.16
CA TYR A 212 0.63 16.87 -24.98
C TYR A 212 -0.67 17.67 -25.07
N THR A 213 -1.28 17.94 -23.91
CA THR A 213 -2.47 18.78 -23.79
C THR A 213 -3.58 18.31 -24.74
N SER A 214 -3.91 17.02 -24.65
CA SER A 214 -4.83 16.38 -25.58
C SER A 214 -6.10 15.85 -24.89
N HIS A 215 -7.19 15.85 -25.65
CA HIS A 215 -8.42 15.14 -25.31
C HIS A 215 -8.68 14.08 -26.36
N ILE A 216 -8.79 12.83 -25.96
CA ILE A 216 -8.96 11.69 -26.86
C ILE A 216 -10.10 10.84 -26.35
N GLU A 217 -11.08 10.57 -27.20
CA GLU A 217 -12.21 9.71 -26.89
C GLU A 217 -12.53 8.72 -28.02
N GLY A 218 -13.19 7.60 -27.69
CA GLY A 218 -13.65 6.63 -28.69
C GLY A 218 -12.89 5.30 -28.68
N TYR A 219 -12.44 4.84 -29.85
CA TYR A 219 -11.83 3.52 -30.01
C TYR A 219 -10.56 3.55 -30.87
N ALA A 220 -9.48 2.92 -30.40
CA ALA A 220 -8.25 2.61 -31.12
C ALA A 220 -7.55 3.81 -31.79
N ASN A 221 -7.62 5.01 -31.19
CA ASN A 221 -6.91 6.18 -31.72
C ASN A 221 -5.42 6.16 -31.37
N THR A 222 -4.56 6.47 -32.36
CA THR A 222 -3.10 6.61 -32.17
C THR A 222 -2.65 8.02 -32.48
N ILE A 223 -2.18 8.77 -31.49
CA ILE A 223 -1.84 10.19 -31.62
C ILE A 223 -0.37 10.43 -31.37
N GLY A 224 0.34 10.92 -32.40
CA GLY A 224 1.77 11.18 -32.36
C GLY A 224 2.62 9.92 -32.55
N LYS A 225 3.90 10.09 -32.77
CA LYS A 225 4.89 8.99 -32.95
C LYS A 225 5.98 9.00 -31.89
N SER A 226 6.15 10.12 -31.20
CA SER A 226 7.08 10.30 -30.11
C SER A 226 6.56 11.34 -29.12
N ILE A 227 7.11 11.34 -27.90
CA ILE A 227 6.68 12.23 -26.81
C ILE A 227 6.85 13.69 -27.25
N GLY A 228 5.73 14.44 -27.27
CA GLY A 228 5.69 15.86 -27.58
C GLY A 228 5.61 16.20 -29.06
N ASP A 229 5.46 15.21 -29.96
CA ASP A 229 5.33 15.45 -31.43
C ASP A 229 4.12 16.30 -31.79
N THR A 230 3.05 16.19 -31.00
CA THR A 230 1.80 16.92 -31.23
C THR A 230 1.33 17.60 -29.95
N LYS A 231 0.70 18.76 -30.09
CA LYS A 231 0.13 19.53 -28.96
C LYS A 231 -1.27 20.02 -29.31
N TYR A 232 -2.12 20.19 -28.29
CA TYR A 232 -3.47 20.71 -28.42
C TYR A 232 -4.33 19.89 -29.37
N VAL A 233 -4.40 18.59 -29.16
CA VAL A 233 -5.14 17.67 -30.03
C VAL A 233 -6.48 17.32 -29.37
N HIS A 234 -7.55 17.42 -30.16
CA HIS A 234 -8.85 16.82 -29.82
C HIS A 234 -9.17 15.77 -30.89
N VAL A 235 -9.37 14.54 -30.46
CA VAL A 235 -9.72 13.42 -31.33
C VAL A 235 -10.92 12.70 -30.74
N GLY A 236 -12.02 12.68 -31.48
CA GLY A 236 -13.18 11.86 -31.22
C GLY A 236 -13.41 10.86 -32.35
N GLY A 237 -13.89 9.66 -32.02
CA GLY A 237 -14.23 8.63 -33.01
C GLY A 237 -13.32 7.41 -32.97
N ASN A 238 -13.29 6.68 -34.06
CA ASN A 238 -12.66 5.35 -34.11
C ASN A 238 -11.50 5.31 -35.09
N GLU A 239 -10.37 4.68 -34.72
CA GLU A 239 -9.24 4.34 -35.57
C GLU A 239 -8.60 5.56 -36.31
N ASN A 240 -8.26 6.63 -35.57
CA ASN A 240 -7.55 7.82 -36.10
C ASN A 240 -6.04 7.82 -35.79
#